data_e75d35d04c3ef47dae21cd52a69e4318
#
_entry.id   e75d35d04c3ef47dae21cd52a69e4318
#
_cell.length_a   1.000
_cell.length_b   1.000
_cell.length_c   1.000
_cell.angle_alpha   90.00
_cell.angle_beta   90.00
_cell.angle_gamma   90.00
#
_symmetry.space_group_name_H-M   'P 1'
#
loop_
_entity.id
_entity.type
_entity.pdbx_description
1 polymer ?
#
loop_
_entity_poly.entity_id
_entity_poly.type
_entity_poly.pdbx_seq_one_letter_code
_entity_poly.pdbx_strand_id
1 'polypeptide(L)'
;MLNANVNVSRDVENPYKELGNAIILQAGKDYIHYRKRFHKHHKDFDYFRMKECENFFHSDWAQLLTDIDPFVIIEKIKKECKKNGY
;
A
#
# COMPACT_ATOMS: atom_id res chain seq x y z
N MET A 1 -6.19 28.75 -15.91
CA MET A 1 -6.16 28.17 -15.55
C MET A 1 -6.05 27.70 -15.22
N LEU A 2 -6.26 27.75 -15.05
CA LEU A 2 -6.23 27.20 -14.60
C LEU A 2 -6.65 26.94 -14.23
N ASN A 3 -7.10 27.11 -14.19
CA ASN A 3 -7.57 26.72 -13.71
C ASN A 3 -7.89 26.31 -13.25
N ALA A 4 -8.31 26.54 -13.32
CA ALA A 4 -8.57 26.08 -12.72
C ALA A 4 -8.84 25.64 -12.41
N ASN A 5 -9.05 25.78 -12.37
CA ASN A 5 -9.30 25.15 -11.86
C ASN A 5 -9.55 24.67 -11.35
N VAL A 6 -9.88 24.91 -11.35
CA VAL A 6 -10.04 24.32 -10.68
C VAL A 6 -10.27 23.70 -10.16
N ASN A 7 -10.66 23.67 -10.14
CA ASN A 7 -10.89 22.90 -9.50
C ASN A 7 -10.83 22.24 -9.12
N VAL A 8 -10.89 22.29 -8.95
CA VAL A 8 -10.76 21.60 -8.48
C VAL A 8 -10.67 20.80 -7.84
N SER A 9 -10.83 20.84 -7.92
CA SER A 9 -11.04 19.83 -6.99
C SER A 9 -10.02 19.82 -5.86
N ARG A 10 -10.41 19.50 -4.67
CA ARG A 10 -9.54 19.66 -3.53
C ARG A 10 -8.41 18.66 -3.51
N ASP A 11 -8.59 17.46 -4.04
CA ASP A 11 -7.52 16.48 -4.10
C ASP A 11 -6.38 16.95 -4.96
N VAL A 12 -6.72 17.71 -5.98
CA VAL A 12 -5.71 18.29 -6.86
C VAL A 12 -4.87 19.32 -6.13
N GLU A 13 -5.40 19.84 -5.02
CA GLU A 13 -4.67 20.85 -4.25
C GLU A 13 -3.49 20.27 -3.51
N ASN A 14 -3.44 18.93 -3.34
CA ASN A 14 -2.34 18.31 -2.66
C ASN A 14 -1.84 17.10 -3.47
N PRO A 15 -1.08 17.36 -4.53
CA PRO A 15 -0.60 16.27 -5.39
C PRO A 15 0.36 15.32 -4.67
N TYR A 16 1.06 15.79 -3.65
CA TYR A 16 1.96 14.92 -2.90
C TYR A 16 1.19 13.87 -2.10
N LYS A 17 0.04 14.28 -1.58
CA LYS A 17 -0.82 13.35 -0.84
C LYS A 17 -1.40 12.28 -1.76
N GLU A 18 -1.83 12.68 -2.94
CA GLU A 18 -2.34 11.73 -3.93
C GLU A 18 -1.27 10.73 -4.34
N LEU A 19 -0.06 11.24 -4.57
CA LEU A 19 1.06 10.38 -4.92
C LEU A 19 1.39 9.41 -3.80
N GLY A 20 1.39 9.92 -2.56
CA GLY A 20 1.64 9.08 -1.39
C GLY A 20 0.62 7.97 -1.26
N ASN A 21 -0.66 8.28 -1.45
CA ASN A 21 -1.72 7.29 -1.40
C ASN A 21 -1.56 6.23 -2.49
N ALA A 22 -1.11 6.64 -3.68
CA ALA A 22 -0.87 5.71 -4.77
C ALA A 22 0.25 4.74 -4.43
N ILE A 23 1.31 5.23 -3.77
CA ILE A 23 2.43 4.38 -3.35
C ILE A 23 1.94 3.35 -2.32
N ILE A 24 1.15 3.79 -1.34
CA ILE A 24 0.59 2.90 -0.32
C ILE A 24 -0.30 1.84 -0.98
N LEU A 25 -1.14 2.25 -1.92
CA LEU A 25 -2.01 1.31 -2.62
C LEU A 25 -1.20 0.27 -3.39
N GLN A 26 -0.16 0.71 -4.08
CA GLN A 26 0.69 -0.20 -4.85
C GLN A 26 1.39 -1.20 -3.93
N ALA A 27 1.90 -0.72 -2.79
CA ALA A 27 2.55 -1.60 -1.82
C ALA A 27 1.58 -2.66 -1.28
N GLY A 28 0.32 -2.27 -1.08
CA GLY A 28 -0.70 -3.22 -0.64
C GLY A 28 -0.98 -4.29 -1.69
N LYS A 29 -1.07 -3.88 -2.95
CA LYS A 29 -1.28 -4.81 -4.04
C LYS A 29 -0.09 -5.76 -4.18
N ASP A 30 1.11 -5.24 -4.05
CA ASP A 30 2.33 -6.04 -4.13
C ASP A 30 2.37 -7.07 -3.00
N TYR A 31 2.01 -6.65 -1.78
CA TYR A 31 1.97 -7.57 -0.65
C TYR A 31 1.03 -8.75 -0.94
N ILE A 32 -0.17 -8.47 -1.40
CA ILE A 32 -1.16 -9.51 -1.70
C ILE A 32 -0.63 -10.43 -2.80
N HIS A 33 -0.04 -9.84 -3.83
CA HIS A 33 0.51 -10.60 -4.95
C HIS A 33 1.58 -11.60 -4.48
N TYR A 34 2.57 -11.12 -3.72
CA TYR A 34 3.66 -11.98 -3.27
C TYR A 34 3.21 -12.98 -2.22
N ARG A 35 2.26 -12.58 -1.38
CA ARG A 35 1.70 -13.51 -0.39
C ARG A 35 0.98 -14.67 -1.04
N LYS A 36 0.19 -14.40 -2.09
CA LYS A 36 -0.48 -15.46 -2.85
C LYS A 36 0.53 -16.38 -3.51
N ARG A 37 1.56 -15.81 -4.12
CA ARG A 37 2.58 -16.60 -4.77
C ARG A 37 3.34 -17.47 -3.78
N PHE A 38 3.67 -16.91 -2.63
CA PHE A 38 4.36 -17.67 -1.60
C PHE A 38 3.50 -18.82 -1.09
N HIS A 39 2.22 -18.55 -0.89
CA HIS A 39 1.30 -19.60 -0.44
C HIS A 39 1.25 -20.75 -1.44
N LYS A 40 1.31 -20.44 -2.73
CA LYS A 40 1.20 -21.44 -3.78
C LYS A 40 2.51 -22.16 -4.07
N HIS A 41 3.63 -21.44 -4.09
CA HIS A 41 4.90 -21.95 -4.57
C HIS A 41 5.97 -22.10 -3.50
N HIS A 42 5.83 -21.42 -2.37
CA HIS A 42 6.78 -21.44 -1.24
C HIS A 42 8.20 -21.06 -1.64
N LYS A 43 8.34 -20.10 -2.55
CA LYS A 43 9.66 -19.64 -3.01
C LYS A 43 10.18 -18.53 -2.13
N ASP A 44 11.47 -18.58 -1.80
CA ASP A 44 12.11 -17.60 -0.93
C ASP A 44 11.99 -16.19 -1.47
N PHE A 45 12.08 -16.03 -2.79
CA PHE A 45 11.95 -14.72 -3.43
C PHE A 45 10.62 -14.05 -3.05
N ASP A 46 9.53 -14.81 -3.16
CA ASP A 46 8.20 -14.27 -2.86
C ASP A 46 8.06 -13.94 -1.38
N TYR A 47 8.61 -14.76 -0.51
CA TYR A 47 8.61 -14.50 0.92
C TYR A 47 9.36 -13.20 1.23
N PHE A 48 10.52 -13.04 0.63
CA PHE A 48 11.36 -11.85 0.79
C PHE A 48 10.61 -10.59 0.39
N ARG A 49 9.98 -10.62 -0.79
CA ARG A 49 9.25 -9.45 -1.30
C ARG A 49 8.05 -9.14 -0.40
N MET A 50 7.37 -10.17 0.05
CA MET A 50 6.25 -10.04 0.97
C MET A 50 6.70 -9.34 2.26
N LYS A 51 7.85 -9.76 2.82
CA LYS A 51 8.38 -9.13 4.04
C LYS A 51 8.84 -7.71 3.79
N GLU A 52 9.37 -7.41 2.62
CA GLU A 52 9.73 -6.05 2.26
C GLU A 52 8.51 -5.14 2.28
N CYS A 53 7.39 -5.61 1.76
CA CYS A 53 6.16 -4.84 1.78
C CYS A 53 5.68 -4.60 3.21
N GLU A 54 5.73 -5.63 4.06
CA GLU A 54 5.37 -5.47 5.47
C GLU A 54 6.25 -4.42 6.15
N ASN A 55 7.55 -4.51 5.91
CA ASN A 55 8.50 -3.56 6.50
C ASN A 55 8.23 -2.14 6.05
N PHE A 56 7.84 -1.98 4.78
CA PHE A 56 7.48 -0.67 4.26
C PHE A 56 6.30 -0.08 5.04
N PHE A 57 5.27 -0.89 5.28
CA PHE A 57 4.08 -0.41 6.00
C PHE A 57 4.39 -0.05 7.46
N HIS A 58 5.46 -0.60 8.02
CA HIS A 58 5.87 -0.29 9.39
C HIS A 58 6.91 0.83 9.44
N SER A 59 7.28 1.41 8.33
CA SER A 59 8.32 2.42 8.28
C SER A 59 7.76 3.83 8.54
N ASP A 60 8.64 4.72 9.00
CA ASP A 60 8.30 6.13 9.15
C ASP A 60 7.97 6.75 7.80
N TRP A 61 8.61 6.26 6.75
CA TRP A 61 8.38 6.74 5.39
C TRP A 61 6.92 6.56 4.99
N ALA A 62 6.36 5.38 5.26
CA ALA A 62 4.96 5.12 4.92
C ALA A 62 4.02 6.06 5.66
N GLN A 63 4.34 6.40 6.91
CA GLN A 63 3.52 7.31 7.70
C GLN A 63 3.46 8.71 7.11
N LEU A 64 4.52 9.11 6.42
CA LEU A 64 4.55 10.41 5.76
C LEU A 64 3.73 10.45 4.48
N LEU A 65 3.43 9.29 3.92
CA LEU A 65 2.78 9.19 2.60
C LEU A 65 1.26 9.21 2.66
N THR A 66 0.68 8.97 3.82
CA THR A 66 -0.77 8.87 3.93
C THR A 66 -1.24 9.34 5.31
N ASP A 67 -2.49 9.79 5.37
CA ASP A 67 -3.13 10.20 6.62
C ASP A 67 -3.66 9.01 7.41
N ILE A 68 -3.84 7.87 6.74
CA ILE A 68 -4.32 6.66 7.40
C ILE A 68 -3.10 5.92 7.95
N ASP A 69 -3.20 5.42 9.19
CA ASP A 69 -2.09 4.69 9.80
C ASP A 69 -1.74 3.48 8.94
N PRO A 70 -0.53 3.43 8.36
CA PRO A 70 -0.13 2.31 7.49
C PRO A 70 -0.12 0.98 8.21
N PHE A 71 0.14 0.98 9.51
CA PHE A 71 0.11 -0.23 10.31
C PHE A 71 -1.28 -0.84 10.32
N VAL A 72 -2.30 0.01 10.44
CA VAL A 72 -3.69 -0.46 10.39
C VAL A 72 -4.02 -1.02 9.02
N ILE A 73 -3.51 -0.37 7.96
CA ILE A 73 -3.75 -0.81 6.59
C ILE A 73 -3.20 -2.22 6.38
N ILE A 74 -1.94 -2.45 6.75
CA ILE A 74 -1.34 -3.76 6.51
C ILE A 74 -2.00 -4.85 7.36
N GLU A 75 -2.44 -4.52 8.57
CA GLU A 75 -3.13 -5.50 9.41
C GLU A 75 -4.47 -5.91 8.80
N LYS A 76 -5.18 -4.96 8.21
CA LYS A 76 -6.43 -5.28 7.51
C LYS A 76 -6.19 -6.13 6.28
N ILE A 77 -5.14 -5.83 5.53
CA ILE A 77 -4.77 -6.61 4.35
C ILE A 77 -4.45 -8.05 4.75
N LYS A 78 -3.67 -8.23 5.82
CA LYS A 78 -3.32 -9.57 6.32
C LYS A 78 -4.55 -10.35 6.71
N LYS A 79 -5.50 -9.69 7.35
CA LYS A 79 -6.75 -10.30 7.75
C LYS A 79 -7.55 -10.78 6.55
N GLU A 80 -7.64 -9.93 5.52
CA GLU A 80 -8.33 -10.30 4.28
C GLU A 80 -7.65 -11.47 3.59
N CYS A 81 -6.34 -11.49 3.57
CA CYS A 81 -5.61 -12.59 2.97
C CYS A 81 -5.92 -13.91 3.67
N LYS A 82 -5.93 -13.90 5.00
CA LYS A 82 -6.27 -15.11 5.79
C LYS A 82 -7.68 -15.59 5.47
N LYS A 83 -8.59 -14.65 5.38
CA LYS A 83 -9.99 -14.96 5.07
C LYS A 83 -10.12 -15.64 3.72
N ASN A 84 -9.26 -15.26 2.77
CA ASN A 84 -9.27 -15.80 1.41
C ASN A 84 -8.38 -17.03 1.26
N GLY A 85 -7.82 -17.54 2.34
CA GLY A 85 -7.06 -18.78 2.31
C GLY A 85 -5.56 -18.61 2.14
N TYR A 86 -5.08 -17.42 2.27
CA TYR A 86 -3.63 -17.17 2.20
C TYR A 86 -3.10 -16.86 3.57
#